data_22da1781be804d4c2c0237a63b139f7c
#
_entry.id   22da1781be804d4c2c0237a63b139f7c
#
_cell.length_a   1.000
_cell.length_b   1.000
_cell.length_c   1.000
_cell.angle_alpha   90.00
_cell.angle_beta   90.00
_cell.angle_gamma   90.00
#
_symmetry.space_group_name_H-M   'P 1'
#
loop_
_entity.id
_entity.type
_entity.pdbx_description
1 polymer ?
#
loop_
_entity_poly.entity_id
_entity_poly.type
_entity_poly.pdbx_seq_one_letter_code
_entity_poly.pdbx_strand_id
1 'polypeptide(L)'
;MVDFPPGFRAYGPQATVEPDTRSPMRFLAWLIKVQWGHVVGMSLLTFTWLLMPAIAPYFLGRAIDAGIVGGDVRGALLWSAAMLGTFVIGCAAGVVQHTTIVGSWLIALYGTIELVVDKTVQLGHVLAGRTPTGEVLSVSSSDSDTFGATLENMSRLVAAILSFSVVVVIVLSTSPVLGLVVLGAVPVIVGSGLPLLRPLHRARAVERTRSSDLTSRATDIVAGLRILRGIGGERTFGDAYATQSQRTREAGVRTGIWQAGTESLSVLLSGVLLVVLTWIGSHELLAGRLTLGQLVSFFGYASFLVIPIQIFFWCVQRLVDGHVSAAKTITLLGQPVPWRDGTKPLVSGDVVDHASGLVAPAGKMTAIVSAVPDDSAAIADRIGRYLPAAVHESDENSKELKGRAARKARAEKAAQVARIAAEQAERAGAAWGVSIAGTDLSEVPLADVRRHVVVSDPSAMVFQGTLRETVDPWGTATRDQAEAALRTAAAEDVYDSLPGGWQGQIDEKGRGLSGGQRQRVILARALVADPEVLVLVEPTSAVDAHTEARIAERLADHRRGRTTIVTSVSPLLLHHADHVALLEDGAVVASGSH
;
A
#
# COMPACT_ATOMS: atom_id res chain seq x y z
N MET A 1 -24.15 7.79 -20.57
CA MET A 1 -23.38 6.70 -19.98
C MET A 1 -22.87 7.20 -18.65
N VAL A 2 -23.22 6.57 -17.55
CA VAL A 2 -22.62 6.90 -16.24
C VAL A 2 -21.24 6.28 -16.27
N ASP A 3 -20.17 7.11 -16.17
CA ASP A 3 -18.81 6.62 -16.08
C ASP A 3 -18.69 5.70 -14.87
N PHE A 4 -18.40 4.43 -15.11
CA PHE A 4 -18.15 3.46 -14.07
C PHE A 4 -16.68 3.01 -14.17
N PRO A 5 -15.93 3.08 -13.06
CA PRO A 5 -16.34 3.46 -11.71
C PRO A 5 -16.42 4.99 -11.55
N PRO A 6 -17.54 5.50 -11.02
CA PRO A 6 -17.65 6.91 -10.72
C PRO A 6 -16.73 7.28 -9.56
N GLY A 7 -16.01 8.36 -9.68
CA GLY A 7 -15.42 9.00 -8.52
C GLY A 7 -13.92 8.83 -8.27
N PHE A 8 -13.13 8.21 -9.16
CA PHE A 8 -11.66 8.24 -9.03
C PHE A 8 -11.06 9.66 -8.98
N ARG A 9 -11.78 10.63 -9.57
CA ARG A 9 -11.39 12.05 -9.55
C ARG A 9 -11.46 12.71 -8.17
N ALA A 10 -12.13 12.09 -7.19
CA ALA A 10 -12.30 12.67 -5.86
C ALA A 10 -10.99 12.75 -5.05
N TYR A 11 -9.97 12.00 -5.45
CA TYR A 11 -8.65 11.95 -4.81
C TYR A 11 -7.50 12.29 -5.75
N GLY A 12 -7.78 12.73 -6.98
CA GLY A 12 -6.76 13.15 -7.94
C GLY A 12 -5.96 14.36 -7.44
N PRO A 13 -4.83 14.72 -8.09
CA PRO A 13 -3.94 15.80 -7.67
C PRO A 13 -4.63 17.16 -7.53
N GLN A 14 -5.90 17.24 -7.92
CA GLN A 14 -6.78 18.41 -7.73
C GLN A 14 -7.68 18.29 -6.48
N ALA A 15 -7.57 17.20 -5.71
CA ALA A 15 -8.30 17.08 -4.45
C ALA A 15 -7.77 18.11 -3.45
N THR A 16 -8.54 19.15 -3.21
CA THR A 16 -8.19 20.32 -2.39
C THR A 16 -8.17 20.04 -0.89
N VAL A 17 -8.41 18.80 -0.46
CA VAL A 17 -8.58 18.46 0.96
C VAL A 17 -7.43 17.56 1.41
N GLU A 18 -6.47 18.15 2.12
CA GLU A 18 -5.39 17.39 2.73
C GLU A 18 -5.91 16.37 3.75
N PRO A 19 -5.31 15.16 3.82
CA PRO A 19 -5.70 14.13 4.77
C PRO A 19 -5.40 14.57 6.21
N ASP A 20 -6.35 14.33 7.14
CA ASP A 20 -6.12 14.57 8.57
C ASP A 20 -5.27 13.43 9.16
N THR A 21 -3.96 13.65 9.24
CA THR A 21 -2.96 12.68 9.72
C THR A 21 -2.71 12.74 11.23
N ARG A 22 -3.46 13.55 12.00
CA ARG A 22 -3.24 13.74 13.45
C ARG A 22 -3.58 12.52 14.29
N SER A 23 -4.52 11.68 13.86
CA SER A 23 -4.81 10.40 14.52
C SER A 23 -5.52 9.44 13.55
N PRO A 24 -5.42 8.11 13.78
CA PRO A 24 -6.09 7.11 12.95
C PRO A 24 -7.61 7.31 12.84
N MET A 25 -8.28 7.65 13.94
CA MET A 25 -9.72 7.90 13.93
C MET A 25 -10.10 9.17 13.16
N ARG A 26 -9.26 10.20 13.20
CA ARG A 26 -9.48 11.43 12.42
C ARG A 26 -9.26 11.19 10.92
N PHE A 27 -8.30 10.35 10.57
CA PHE A 27 -8.10 9.93 9.19
C PHE A 27 -9.32 9.17 8.64
N LEU A 28 -9.86 8.21 9.41
CA LEU A 28 -11.09 7.52 9.03
C LEU A 28 -12.31 8.48 8.93
N ALA A 29 -12.42 9.43 9.86
CA ALA A 29 -13.46 10.45 9.80
C ALA A 29 -13.29 11.39 8.59
N TRP A 30 -12.05 11.71 8.22
CA TRP A 30 -11.73 12.47 7.02
C TRP A 30 -12.16 11.72 5.75
N LEU A 31 -11.90 10.39 5.65
CA LEU A 31 -12.39 9.56 4.55
C LEU A 31 -13.92 9.61 4.40
N ILE A 32 -14.64 9.55 5.52
CA ILE A 32 -16.10 9.70 5.53
C ILE A 32 -16.52 11.09 5.04
N LYS A 33 -15.84 12.14 5.52
CA LYS A 33 -16.15 13.54 5.17
C LYS A 33 -15.95 13.82 3.67
N VAL A 34 -14.88 13.29 3.08
CA VAL A 34 -14.59 13.50 1.65
C VAL A 34 -15.65 12.81 0.78
N GLN A 35 -16.20 11.68 1.23
CA GLN A 35 -17.20 10.90 0.52
C GLN A 35 -18.61 11.01 1.16
N TRP A 36 -18.91 12.07 1.91
CA TRP A 36 -20.13 12.13 2.71
C TRP A 36 -21.41 11.82 1.91
N GLY A 37 -21.50 12.30 0.66
CA GLY A 37 -22.66 12.05 -0.22
C GLY A 37 -22.83 10.57 -0.57
N HIS A 38 -21.72 9.86 -0.87
CA HIS A 38 -21.74 8.41 -1.09
C HIS A 38 -22.08 7.66 0.20
N VAL A 39 -21.50 8.07 1.33
CA VAL A 39 -21.76 7.44 2.65
C VAL A 39 -23.23 7.57 3.04
N VAL A 40 -23.83 8.73 2.87
CA VAL A 40 -25.27 8.95 3.14
C VAL A 40 -26.11 8.14 2.16
N GLY A 41 -25.82 8.21 0.86
CA GLY A 41 -26.57 7.47 -0.18
C GLY A 41 -26.55 5.96 0.07
N MET A 42 -25.36 5.38 0.32
CA MET A 42 -25.25 3.95 0.60
C MET A 42 -25.90 3.56 1.93
N SER A 43 -25.88 4.44 2.96
CA SER A 43 -26.55 4.18 4.24
C SER A 43 -28.07 4.15 4.07
N LEU A 44 -28.64 5.07 3.31
CA LEU A 44 -30.08 5.12 3.02
C LEU A 44 -30.53 3.92 2.18
N LEU A 45 -29.76 3.55 1.16
CA LEU A 45 -30.06 2.38 0.34
C LEU A 45 -29.94 1.08 1.14
N THR A 46 -28.92 0.96 1.97
CA THR A 46 -28.74 -0.18 2.89
C THR A 46 -29.86 -0.24 3.92
N PHE A 47 -30.28 0.91 4.45
CA PHE A 47 -31.43 0.98 5.36
C PHE A 47 -32.71 0.48 4.66
N THR A 48 -32.99 0.95 3.44
CA THR A 48 -34.13 0.49 2.67
C THR A 48 -34.05 -1.03 2.40
N TRP A 49 -32.89 -1.51 1.98
CA TRP A 49 -32.66 -2.93 1.74
C TRP A 49 -32.89 -3.80 3.00
N LEU A 50 -32.44 -3.36 4.17
CA LEU A 50 -32.65 -4.08 5.45
C LEU A 50 -34.06 -3.91 6.00
N LEU A 51 -34.66 -2.73 5.83
CA LEU A 51 -35.98 -2.43 6.37
C LEU A 51 -37.08 -3.24 5.67
N MET A 52 -37.01 -3.41 4.35
CA MET A 52 -38.07 -4.08 3.60
C MET A 52 -38.34 -5.53 4.06
N PRO A 53 -37.33 -6.40 4.20
CA PRO A 53 -37.52 -7.72 4.81
C PRO A 53 -37.92 -7.64 6.30
N ALA A 54 -37.48 -6.59 7.01
CA ALA A 54 -37.79 -6.41 8.44
C ALA A 54 -39.26 -6.11 8.70
N ILE A 55 -39.97 -5.42 7.79
CA ILE A 55 -41.39 -5.13 7.91
C ILE A 55 -42.29 -6.19 7.24
N ALA A 56 -41.73 -7.07 6.42
CA ALA A 56 -42.50 -8.14 5.74
C ALA A 56 -43.32 -9.00 6.72
N PRO A 57 -42.83 -9.38 7.93
CA PRO A 57 -43.61 -10.12 8.91
C PRO A 57 -44.90 -9.40 9.35
N TYR A 58 -44.91 -8.08 9.37
CA TYR A 58 -46.14 -7.31 9.68
C TYR A 58 -47.23 -7.59 8.62
N PHE A 59 -46.88 -7.51 7.35
CA PHE A 59 -47.83 -7.79 6.25
C PHE A 59 -48.27 -9.25 6.24
N LEU A 60 -47.37 -10.18 6.55
CA LEU A 60 -47.69 -11.60 6.69
C LEU A 60 -48.73 -11.81 7.79
N GLY A 61 -48.55 -11.20 8.97
CA GLY A 61 -49.51 -11.30 10.07
C GLY A 61 -50.85 -10.74 9.69
N ARG A 62 -50.91 -9.59 9.01
CA ARG A 62 -52.17 -9.01 8.53
C ARG A 62 -52.87 -9.90 7.48
N ALA A 63 -52.10 -10.55 6.59
CA ALA A 63 -52.65 -11.48 5.62
C ALA A 63 -53.28 -12.70 6.31
N ILE A 64 -52.62 -13.24 7.35
CA ILE A 64 -53.13 -14.39 8.13
C ILE A 64 -54.41 -13.99 8.87
N ASP A 65 -54.42 -12.84 9.58
CA ASP A 65 -55.60 -12.39 10.30
C ASP A 65 -56.78 -12.12 9.38
N ALA A 66 -56.56 -11.50 8.22
CA ALA A 66 -57.64 -11.26 7.25
C ALA A 66 -58.17 -12.56 6.64
N GLY A 67 -57.25 -13.46 6.17
CA GLY A 67 -57.64 -14.66 5.45
C GLY A 67 -58.11 -15.80 6.32
N ILE A 68 -57.38 -16.15 7.39
CA ILE A 68 -57.66 -17.31 8.22
C ILE A 68 -58.66 -16.97 9.32
N VAL A 69 -58.48 -15.86 10.01
CA VAL A 69 -59.37 -15.51 11.12
C VAL A 69 -60.63 -14.78 10.62
N GLY A 70 -60.45 -13.82 9.68
CA GLY A 70 -61.56 -13.01 9.16
C GLY A 70 -62.31 -13.60 7.95
N GLY A 71 -61.82 -14.66 7.31
CA GLY A 71 -62.42 -15.25 6.09
C GLY A 71 -62.40 -14.30 4.87
N ASP A 72 -61.65 -13.17 4.93
CA ASP A 72 -61.56 -12.19 3.84
C ASP A 72 -60.38 -12.50 2.90
N VAL A 73 -60.71 -13.27 1.83
CA VAL A 73 -59.72 -13.62 0.79
C VAL A 73 -59.16 -12.40 0.05
N ARG A 74 -59.98 -11.35 -0.12
CA ARG A 74 -59.51 -10.12 -0.81
C ARG A 74 -58.51 -9.38 0.05
N GLY A 75 -58.80 -9.24 1.33
CA GLY A 75 -57.88 -8.63 2.32
C GLY A 75 -56.57 -9.41 2.43
N ALA A 76 -56.63 -10.76 2.46
CA ALA A 76 -55.47 -11.61 2.48
C ALA A 76 -54.58 -11.41 1.22
N LEU A 77 -55.19 -11.35 0.05
CA LEU A 77 -54.48 -11.11 -1.23
C LEU A 77 -53.84 -9.71 -1.26
N LEU A 78 -54.53 -8.66 -0.78
CA LEU A 78 -53.96 -7.31 -0.71
C LEU A 78 -52.76 -7.22 0.20
N TRP A 79 -52.81 -7.83 1.39
CA TRP A 79 -51.67 -7.83 2.31
C TRP A 79 -50.50 -8.68 1.81
N SER A 80 -50.78 -9.80 1.13
CA SER A 80 -49.75 -10.61 0.47
C SER A 80 -49.10 -9.86 -0.70
N ALA A 81 -49.88 -9.10 -1.49
CA ALA A 81 -49.34 -8.25 -2.53
C ALA A 81 -48.47 -7.11 -1.97
N ALA A 82 -48.86 -6.50 -0.81
CA ALA A 82 -48.06 -5.53 -0.11
C ALA A 82 -46.73 -6.12 0.38
N MET A 83 -46.76 -7.36 0.91
CA MET A 83 -45.56 -8.09 1.29
C MET A 83 -44.64 -8.33 0.09
N LEU A 84 -45.18 -8.78 -1.05
CA LEU A 84 -44.39 -8.92 -2.28
C LEU A 84 -43.78 -7.61 -2.72
N GLY A 85 -44.54 -6.50 -2.62
CA GLY A 85 -44.05 -5.16 -2.90
C GLY A 85 -42.79 -4.78 -2.06
N THR A 86 -42.78 -5.16 -0.77
CA THR A 86 -41.58 -4.90 0.07
C THR A 86 -40.37 -5.66 -0.43
N PHE A 87 -40.50 -6.91 -0.85
CA PHE A 87 -39.41 -7.67 -1.42
C PHE A 87 -38.89 -7.07 -2.73
N VAL A 88 -39.80 -6.63 -3.62
CA VAL A 88 -39.41 -5.98 -4.89
C VAL A 88 -38.64 -4.68 -4.62
N ILE A 89 -39.14 -3.83 -3.71
CA ILE A 89 -38.45 -2.59 -3.32
C ILE A 89 -37.11 -2.90 -2.66
N GLY A 90 -37.07 -3.89 -1.78
CA GLY A 90 -35.84 -4.34 -1.11
C GLY A 90 -34.80 -4.85 -2.11
N CYS A 91 -35.19 -5.68 -3.08
CA CYS A 91 -34.31 -6.15 -4.14
C CYS A 91 -33.77 -5.01 -5.00
N ALA A 92 -34.64 -4.09 -5.44
CA ALA A 92 -34.23 -2.94 -6.23
C ALA A 92 -33.24 -2.05 -5.46
N ALA A 93 -33.55 -1.76 -4.19
CA ALA A 93 -32.66 -1.02 -3.30
C ALA A 93 -31.31 -1.75 -3.11
N GLY A 94 -31.33 -3.09 -2.96
CA GLY A 94 -30.13 -3.91 -2.81
C GLY A 94 -29.20 -3.87 -4.02
N VAL A 95 -29.75 -3.88 -5.23
CA VAL A 95 -28.95 -3.77 -6.46
C VAL A 95 -28.26 -2.40 -6.54
N VAL A 96 -29.01 -1.32 -6.34
CA VAL A 96 -28.45 0.05 -6.37
C VAL A 96 -27.47 0.26 -5.21
N GLN A 97 -27.80 -0.25 -4.03
CA GLN A 97 -26.94 -0.23 -2.84
C GLN A 97 -25.59 -0.87 -3.12
N HIS A 98 -25.58 -2.05 -3.74
CA HIS A 98 -24.34 -2.77 -4.02
C HIS A 98 -23.41 -1.97 -4.95
N THR A 99 -23.94 -1.38 -6.02
CA THR A 99 -23.16 -0.55 -6.94
C THR A 99 -22.60 0.70 -6.24
N THR A 100 -23.40 1.33 -5.37
CA THR A 100 -22.97 2.51 -4.61
C THR A 100 -21.88 2.18 -3.57
N ILE A 101 -22.00 1.03 -2.91
CA ILE A 101 -20.98 0.54 -1.96
C ILE A 101 -19.67 0.27 -2.68
N VAL A 102 -19.71 -0.48 -3.79
CA VAL A 102 -18.50 -0.77 -4.59
C VAL A 102 -17.85 0.54 -5.07
N GLY A 103 -18.64 1.51 -5.54
CA GLY A 103 -18.12 2.82 -5.92
C GLY A 103 -17.39 3.52 -4.77
N SER A 104 -18.01 3.61 -3.60
CA SER A 104 -17.40 4.21 -2.40
C SER A 104 -16.16 3.46 -1.93
N TRP A 105 -16.17 2.14 -2.01
CA TRP A 105 -15.03 1.28 -1.67
C TRP A 105 -13.83 1.53 -2.59
N LEU A 106 -14.07 1.60 -3.91
CA LEU A 106 -13.04 1.90 -4.89
C LEU A 106 -12.46 3.31 -4.72
N ILE A 107 -13.30 4.32 -4.41
CA ILE A 107 -12.84 5.67 -4.11
C ILE A 107 -11.90 5.68 -2.89
N ALA A 108 -12.25 4.99 -1.82
CA ALA A 108 -11.41 4.91 -0.63
C ALA A 108 -10.10 4.16 -0.91
N LEU A 109 -10.18 3.03 -1.63
CA LEU A 109 -9.02 2.20 -1.98
C LEU A 109 -8.03 2.99 -2.85
N TYR A 110 -8.46 3.40 -4.03
CA TYR A 110 -7.56 4.02 -5.00
C TYR A 110 -7.13 5.43 -4.60
N GLY A 111 -8.02 6.19 -3.96
CA GLY A 111 -7.65 7.50 -3.43
C GLY A 111 -6.57 7.43 -2.35
N THR A 112 -6.60 6.41 -1.51
CA THR A 112 -5.54 6.20 -0.52
C THR A 112 -4.24 5.71 -1.19
N ILE A 113 -4.34 4.83 -2.19
CA ILE A 113 -3.17 4.39 -2.98
C ILE A 113 -2.50 5.61 -3.63
N GLU A 114 -3.26 6.49 -4.26
CA GLU A 114 -2.75 7.70 -4.90
C GLU A 114 -2.01 8.60 -3.90
N LEU A 115 -2.61 8.88 -2.73
CA LEU A 115 -1.95 9.64 -1.68
C LEU A 115 -0.61 9.01 -1.22
N VAL A 116 -0.57 7.69 -1.11
CA VAL A 116 0.63 6.95 -0.71
C VAL A 116 1.68 7.00 -1.80
N VAL A 117 1.29 6.82 -3.07
CA VAL A 117 2.20 6.90 -4.22
C VAL A 117 2.78 8.30 -4.36
N ASP A 118 1.96 9.34 -4.28
CA ASP A 118 2.42 10.73 -4.34
C ASP A 118 3.42 11.02 -3.23
N LYS A 119 3.13 10.58 -2.00
CA LYS A 119 4.06 10.73 -0.87
C LYS A 119 5.36 9.97 -1.10
N THR A 120 5.28 8.76 -1.66
CA THR A 120 6.44 7.94 -1.99
C THR A 120 7.35 8.64 -3.02
N VAL A 121 6.74 9.23 -4.05
CA VAL A 121 7.46 10.01 -5.06
C VAL A 121 8.13 11.25 -4.43
N GLN A 122 7.42 11.98 -3.56
CA GLN A 122 7.99 13.14 -2.86
C GLN A 122 9.18 12.77 -1.95
N LEU A 123 9.11 11.62 -1.28
CA LEU A 123 10.20 11.15 -0.43
C LEU A 123 11.38 10.59 -1.25
N GLY A 124 11.11 10.01 -2.42
CA GLY A 124 12.13 9.48 -3.31
C GLY A 124 13.02 8.43 -2.63
N HIS A 125 14.33 8.49 -2.88
CA HIS A 125 15.29 7.48 -2.40
C HIS A 125 15.44 7.41 -0.87
N VAL A 126 15.13 8.49 -0.14
CA VAL A 126 15.24 8.48 1.33
C VAL A 126 14.21 7.58 2.01
N LEU A 127 13.13 7.24 1.30
CA LEU A 127 12.09 6.36 1.80
C LEU A 127 12.62 4.97 2.15
N ALA A 128 13.52 4.42 1.34
CA ALA A 128 14.12 3.10 1.56
C ALA A 128 14.86 3.00 2.90
N GLY A 129 15.49 4.10 3.34
CA GLY A 129 16.16 4.19 4.63
C GLY A 129 15.23 4.47 5.82
N ARG A 130 13.97 4.88 5.58
CA ARG A 130 13.01 5.23 6.64
C ARG A 130 11.94 4.17 6.86
N THR A 131 11.49 3.51 5.77
CA THR A 131 10.38 2.57 5.80
C THR A 131 10.72 1.35 4.94
N PRO A 132 10.59 0.12 5.46
CA PRO A 132 10.79 -1.08 4.67
C PRO A 132 9.85 -1.11 3.46
N THR A 133 10.35 -1.52 2.30
CA THR A 133 9.59 -1.58 1.04
C THR A 133 8.31 -2.41 1.17
N GLY A 134 8.35 -3.52 1.93
CA GLY A 134 7.17 -4.35 2.19
C GLY A 134 6.08 -3.64 3.00
N GLU A 135 6.43 -2.68 3.86
CA GLU A 135 5.45 -1.88 4.60
C GLU A 135 4.76 -0.87 3.67
N VAL A 136 5.53 -0.20 2.79
CA VAL A 136 4.97 0.69 1.77
C VAL A 136 4.03 -0.05 0.84
N LEU A 137 4.43 -1.25 0.37
CA LEU A 137 3.61 -2.10 -0.48
C LEU A 137 2.33 -2.56 0.23
N SER A 138 2.40 -2.90 1.52
CA SER A 138 1.23 -3.25 2.33
C SER A 138 0.25 -2.09 2.43
N VAL A 139 0.76 -0.87 2.68
CA VAL A 139 -0.09 0.33 2.78
C VAL A 139 -0.75 0.67 1.44
N SER A 140 -0.01 0.57 0.32
CA SER A 140 -0.55 0.82 -1.02
C SER A 140 -1.38 -0.34 -1.61
N SER A 141 -1.67 -1.40 -0.86
CA SER A 141 -2.49 -2.53 -1.31
C SER A 141 -3.52 -2.93 -0.26
N SER A 142 -3.19 -3.87 0.62
CA SER A 142 -4.13 -4.47 1.58
C SER A 142 -4.62 -3.51 2.67
N ASP A 143 -3.78 -2.56 3.12
CA ASP A 143 -4.20 -1.58 4.12
C ASP A 143 -5.18 -0.56 3.49
N SER A 144 -4.96 -0.15 2.23
CA SER A 144 -5.88 0.72 1.48
C SER A 144 -7.23 0.04 1.20
N ASP A 145 -7.24 -1.27 0.89
CA ASP A 145 -8.46 -2.07 0.75
C ASP A 145 -9.30 -2.09 2.04
N THR A 146 -8.63 -2.14 3.19
CA THR A 146 -9.29 -2.13 4.50
C THR A 146 -10.11 -0.86 4.73
N PHE A 147 -9.76 0.29 4.13
CA PHE A 147 -10.54 1.52 4.28
C PHE A 147 -11.89 1.43 3.58
N GLY A 148 -11.93 0.90 2.35
CA GLY A 148 -13.19 0.66 1.66
C GLY A 148 -14.12 -0.27 2.45
N ALA A 149 -13.57 -1.39 2.94
CA ALA A 149 -14.31 -2.33 3.78
C ALA A 149 -14.79 -1.71 5.11
N THR A 150 -14.02 -0.77 5.69
CA THR A 150 -14.40 -0.07 6.92
C THR A 150 -15.58 0.87 6.66
N LEU A 151 -15.56 1.67 5.58
CA LEU A 151 -16.64 2.57 5.21
C LEU A 151 -17.94 1.80 4.91
N GLU A 152 -17.85 0.71 4.16
CA GLU A 152 -18.98 -0.18 3.89
C GLU A 152 -19.63 -0.67 5.18
N ASN A 153 -18.84 -1.21 6.12
CA ASN A 153 -19.37 -1.74 7.37
C ASN A 153 -19.91 -0.65 8.30
N MET A 154 -19.37 0.56 8.27
CA MET A 154 -19.93 1.70 9.03
C MET A 154 -21.32 2.09 8.51
N SER A 155 -21.52 2.14 7.19
CA SER A 155 -22.84 2.43 6.61
C SER A 155 -23.86 1.32 6.90
N ARG A 156 -23.42 0.05 6.86
CA ARG A 156 -24.24 -1.10 7.25
C ARG A 156 -24.66 -1.03 8.73
N LEU A 157 -23.76 -0.58 9.61
CA LEU A 157 -24.07 -0.41 11.04
C LEU A 157 -25.15 0.66 11.25
N VAL A 158 -25.02 1.82 10.61
CA VAL A 158 -26.04 2.89 10.68
C VAL A 158 -27.40 2.36 10.22
N ALA A 159 -27.43 1.68 9.06
CA ALA A 159 -28.65 1.09 8.52
C ALA A 159 -29.24 0.02 9.44
N ALA A 160 -28.40 -0.83 10.03
CA ALA A 160 -28.83 -1.87 10.96
C ALA A 160 -29.43 -1.28 12.24
N ILE A 161 -28.83 -0.23 12.81
CA ILE A 161 -29.37 0.47 14.00
C ILE A 161 -30.73 1.08 13.68
N LEU A 162 -30.86 1.75 12.53
CA LEU A 162 -32.14 2.36 12.12
C LEU A 162 -33.21 1.29 11.88
N SER A 163 -32.90 0.22 11.14
CA SER A 163 -33.86 -0.88 10.88
C SER A 163 -34.26 -1.61 12.16
N PHE A 164 -33.30 -1.85 13.05
CA PHE A 164 -33.56 -2.41 14.37
C PHE A 164 -34.51 -1.51 15.19
N SER A 165 -34.27 -0.19 15.21
CA SER A 165 -35.12 0.76 15.91
C SER A 165 -36.57 0.75 15.41
N VAL A 166 -36.75 0.66 14.08
CA VAL A 166 -38.09 0.53 13.47
C VAL A 166 -38.79 -0.76 13.95
N VAL A 167 -38.08 -1.90 13.90
CA VAL A 167 -38.65 -3.17 14.37
C VAL A 167 -39.01 -3.13 15.85
N VAL A 168 -38.14 -2.55 16.67
CA VAL A 168 -38.44 -2.37 18.11
C VAL A 168 -39.70 -1.53 18.34
N VAL A 169 -39.87 -0.44 17.57
CA VAL A 169 -41.08 0.39 17.66
C VAL A 169 -42.33 -0.39 17.26
N ILE A 170 -42.28 -1.17 16.16
CA ILE A 170 -43.38 -2.02 15.69
C ILE A 170 -43.75 -3.07 16.79
N VAL A 171 -42.74 -3.74 17.33
CA VAL A 171 -42.94 -4.79 18.35
C VAL A 171 -43.52 -4.20 19.64
N LEU A 172 -42.98 -3.07 20.13
CA LEU A 172 -43.48 -2.37 21.31
C LEU A 172 -44.93 -1.85 21.14
N SER A 173 -45.27 -1.36 19.94
CA SER A 173 -46.62 -0.88 19.64
C SER A 173 -47.64 -2.02 19.54
N THR A 174 -47.19 -3.23 19.20
CA THR A 174 -48.06 -4.42 19.10
C THR A 174 -48.24 -5.11 20.45
N SER A 175 -47.15 -5.32 21.18
CA SER A 175 -47.16 -5.86 22.55
C SER A 175 -46.00 -5.29 23.36
N PRO A 176 -46.25 -4.43 24.35
CA PRO A 176 -45.21 -3.87 25.24
C PRO A 176 -44.40 -4.96 25.95
N VAL A 177 -45.01 -6.06 26.33
CA VAL A 177 -44.34 -7.17 27.02
C VAL A 177 -43.31 -7.84 26.11
N LEU A 178 -43.72 -8.22 24.90
CA LEU A 178 -42.83 -8.84 23.94
C LEU A 178 -41.75 -7.85 23.45
N GLY A 179 -42.10 -6.58 23.32
CA GLY A 179 -41.15 -5.52 22.98
C GLY A 179 -40.03 -5.35 24.00
N LEU A 180 -40.37 -5.38 25.31
CA LEU A 180 -39.41 -5.33 26.39
C LEU A 180 -38.49 -6.57 26.42
N VAL A 181 -39.04 -7.77 26.13
CA VAL A 181 -38.24 -9.00 26.00
C VAL A 181 -37.21 -8.87 24.87
N VAL A 182 -37.63 -8.40 23.70
CA VAL A 182 -36.72 -8.16 22.55
C VAL A 182 -35.66 -7.12 22.92
N LEU A 183 -36.07 -5.99 23.49
CA LEU A 183 -35.16 -4.92 23.87
C LEU A 183 -34.11 -5.38 24.91
N GLY A 184 -34.53 -6.22 25.87
CA GLY A 184 -33.64 -6.79 26.89
C GLY A 184 -32.74 -7.91 26.36
N ALA A 185 -33.21 -8.69 25.38
CA ALA A 185 -32.43 -9.79 24.83
C ALA A 185 -31.20 -9.33 24.03
N VAL A 186 -31.31 -8.21 23.33
CA VAL A 186 -30.19 -7.72 22.49
C VAL A 186 -28.92 -7.39 23.28
N PRO A 187 -28.97 -6.60 24.36
CA PRO A 187 -27.81 -6.37 25.21
C PRO A 187 -27.21 -7.66 25.79
N VAL A 188 -28.07 -8.63 26.14
CA VAL A 188 -27.62 -9.94 26.65
C VAL A 188 -26.89 -10.72 25.58
N ILE A 189 -27.41 -10.79 24.36
CA ILE A 189 -26.77 -11.48 23.24
C ILE A 189 -25.43 -10.81 22.89
N VAL A 190 -25.41 -9.50 22.74
CA VAL A 190 -24.20 -8.73 22.47
C VAL A 190 -23.17 -8.90 23.59
N GLY A 191 -23.60 -8.72 24.84
CA GLY A 191 -22.74 -8.80 26.02
C GLY A 191 -22.11 -10.19 26.21
N SER A 192 -22.86 -11.26 25.91
CA SER A 192 -22.35 -12.65 25.99
C SER A 192 -21.32 -12.98 24.89
N GLY A 193 -21.39 -12.34 23.73
CA GLY A 193 -20.41 -12.52 22.64
C GLY A 193 -19.08 -11.80 22.88
N LEU A 194 -19.07 -10.65 23.57
CA LEU A 194 -17.86 -9.83 23.77
C LEU A 194 -16.67 -10.59 24.42
N PRO A 195 -16.85 -11.43 25.45
CA PRO A 195 -15.76 -12.19 26.05
C PRO A 195 -15.08 -13.16 25.08
N LEU A 196 -15.83 -13.70 24.10
CA LEU A 196 -15.32 -14.65 23.11
C LEU A 196 -14.45 -13.98 22.03
N LEU A 197 -14.59 -12.69 21.82
CA LEU A 197 -13.81 -11.97 20.82
C LEU A 197 -12.32 -11.95 21.17
N ARG A 198 -11.94 -11.78 22.44
CA ARG A 198 -10.53 -11.73 22.86
C ARG A 198 -9.75 -13.02 22.54
N PRO A 199 -10.21 -14.22 22.93
CA PRO A 199 -9.53 -15.46 22.57
C PRO A 199 -9.54 -15.72 21.06
N LEU A 200 -10.63 -15.39 20.35
CA LEU A 200 -10.69 -15.49 18.89
C LEU A 200 -9.63 -14.60 18.21
N HIS A 201 -9.51 -13.34 18.62
CA HIS A 201 -8.48 -12.44 18.09
C HIS A 201 -7.06 -12.94 18.36
N ARG A 202 -6.80 -13.51 19.54
CA ARG A 202 -5.51 -14.11 19.87
C ARG A 202 -5.21 -15.32 18.99
N ALA A 203 -6.18 -16.21 18.78
CA ALA A 203 -6.04 -17.39 17.93
C ALA A 203 -5.76 -16.97 16.47
N ARG A 204 -6.52 -16.03 15.93
CA ARG A 204 -6.29 -15.47 14.57
C ARG A 204 -4.92 -14.81 14.41
N ALA A 205 -4.42 -14.12 15.44
CA ALA A 205 -3.10 -13.53 15.40
C ALA A 205 -1.99 -14.60 15.31
N VAL A 206 -2.10 -15.70 16.08
CA VAL A 206 -1.17 -16.82 16.03
C VAL A 206 -1.23 -17.51 14.65
N GLU A 207 -2.41 -17.77 14.14
CA GLU A 207 -2.62 -18.36 12.82
C GLU A 207 -1.98 -17.52 11.71
N ARG A 208 -2.21 -16.20 11.69
CA ARG A 208 -1.58 -15.29 10.72
C ARG A 208 -0.05 -15.34 10.78
N THR A 209 0.53 -15.30 11.98
CA THR A 209 1.99 -15.42 12.15
C THR A 209 2.50 -16.73 11.56
N ARG A 210 1.86 -17.87 11.88
CA ARG A 210 2.24 -19.19 11.36
C ARG A 210 2.10 -19.31 9.85
N SER A 211 1.04 -18.71 9.29
CA SER A 211 0.80 -18.64 7.84
C SER A 211 1.88 -17.80 7.14
N SER A 212 2.24 -16.66 7.72
CA SER A 212 3.33 -15.81 7.20
C SER A 212 4.67 -16.56 7.22
N ASP A 213 5.00 -17.23 8.32
CA ASP A 213 6.24 -18.03 8.44
C ASP A 213 6.27 -19.16 7.40
N LEU A 214 5.11 -19.80 7.14
CA LEU A 214 4.98 -20.85 6.13
C LEU A 214 5.23 -20.30 4.71
N THR A 215 4.62 -19.13 4.39
CA THR A 215 4.80 -18.47 3.10
C THR A 215 6.25 -18.04 2.89
N SER A 216 6.90 -17.46 3.91
CA SER A 216 8.32 -17.10 3.85
C SER A 216 9.20 -18.31 3.54
N ARG A 217 9.00 -19.42 4.26
CA ARG A 217 9.73 -20.67 4.00
C ARG A 217 9.50 -21.21 2.58
N ALA A 218 8.26 -21.14 2.07
CA ALA A 218 7.98 -21.54 0.70
C ALA A 218 8.76 -20.70 -0.30
N THR A 219 8.77 -19.39 -0.11
CA THR A 219 9.51 -18.45 -0.97
C THR A 219 11.02 -18.73 -0.93
N ASP A 220 11.58 -18.96 0.25
CA ASP A 220 13.00 -19.26 0.41
C ASP A 220 13.39 -20.59 -0.27
N ILE A 221 12.54 -21.63 -0.12
CA ILE A 221 12.74 -22.93 -0.77
C ILE A 221 12.71 -22.77 -2.30
N VAL A 222 11.71 -22.04 -2.84
CA VAL A 222 11.58 -21.81 -4.28
C VAL A 222 12.77 -21.00 -4.82
N ALA A 223 13.16 -19.93 -4.12
CA ALA A 223 14.32 -19.12 -4.51
C ALA A 223 15.63 -19.90 -4.47
N GLY A 224 15.78 -20.80 -3.49
CA GLY A 224 16.97 -21.65 -3.31
C GLY A 224 16.90 -23.01 -4.02
N LEU A 225 15.87 -23.33 -4.79
CA LEU A 225 15.60 -24.68 -5.31
C LEU A 225 16.76 -25.27 -6.10
N ARG A 226 17.44 -24.45 -6.90
CA ARG A 226 18.62 -24.86 -7.67
C ARG A 226 19.77 -25.32 -6.77
N ILE A 227 20.00 -24.58 -5.68
CA ILE A 227 21.05 -24.91 -4.69
C ILE A 227 20.65 -26.16 -3.92
N LEU A 228 19.40 -26.23 -3.45
CA LEU A 228 18.86 -27.38 -2.73
C LEU A 228 18.99 -28.68 -3.52
N ARG A 229 18.73 -28.63 -4.82
CA ARG A 229 18.88 -29.77 -5.72
C ARG A 229 20.35 -30.16 -5.94
N GLY A 230 21.25 -29.19 -5.92
CA GLY A 230 22.69 -29.44 -6.00
C GLY A 230 23.31 -30.13 -4.78
N ILE A 231 22.77 -29.84 -3.58
CA ILE A 231 23.25 -30.40 -2.31
C ILE A 231 22.40 -31.59 -1.80
N GLY A 232 21.35 -32.00 -2.51
CA GLY A 232 20.44 -33.07 -2.11
C GLY A 232 19.56 -32.75 -0.88
N GLY A 233 19.24 -31.47 -0.68
CA GLY A 233 18.52 -30.99 0.50
C GLY A 233 16.98 -31.03 0.41
N GLU A 234 16.38 -31.49 -0.70
CA GLU A 234 14.95 -31.39 -0.96
C GLU A 234 14.08 -32.05 0.12
N ARG A 235 14.48 -33.23 0.59
CA ARG A 235 13.75 -33.96 1.64
C ARG A 235 13.76 -33.20 2.96
N THR A 236 14.93 -32.75 3.41
CA THR A 236 15.08 -32.02 4.68
C THR A 236 14.24 -30.75 4.72
N PHE A 237 14.27 -29.97 3.64
CA PHE A 237 13.49 -28.73 3.55
C PHE A 237 12.01 -29.02 3.33
N GLY A 238 11.65 -30.08 2.58
CA GLY A 238 10.28 -30.56 2.43
C GLY A 238 9.66 -30.99 3.77
N ASP A 239 10.39 -31.75 4.58
CA ASP A 239 9.95 -32.19 5.92
C ASP A 239 9.80 -30.99 6.88
N ALA A 240 10.73 -30.04 6.83
CA ALA A 240 10.64 -28.82 7.61
C ALA A 240 9.41 -27.96 7.21
N TYR A 241 9.12 -27.86 5.91
CA TYR A 241 7.93 -27.20 5.40
C TYR A 241 6.65 -27.93 5.84
N ALA A 242 6.59 -29.26 5.71
CA ALA A 242 5.47 -30.08 6.15
C ALA A 242 5.20 -29.90 7.64
N THR A 243 6.24 -29.90 8.47
CA THR A 243 6.14 -29.66 9.91
C THR A 243 5.54 -28.28 10.21
N GLN A 244 6.01 -27.23 9.52
CA GLN A 244 5.46 -25.88 9.69
C GLN A 244 4.00 -25.81 9.19
N SER A 245 3.68 -26.49 8.09
CA SER A 245 2.30 -26.58 7.57
C SER A 245 1.34 -27.20 8.59
N GLN A 246 1.77 -28.30 9.27
CA GLN A 246 0.97 -28.89 10.34
C GLN A 246 0.76 -27.94 11.53
N ARG A 247 1.78 -27.19 11.93
CA ARG A 247 1.65 -26.16 12.99
C ARG A 247 0.67 -25.05 12.58
N THR A 248 0.69 -24.66 11.32
CA THR A 248 -0.27 -23.67 10.77
C THR A 248 -1.69 -24.23 10.76
N ARG A 249 -1.86 -25.51 10.35
CA ARG A 249 -3.15 -26.21 10.41
C ARG A 249 -3.71 -26.27 11.83
N GLU A 250 -2.88 -26.62 12.82
CA GLU A 250 -3.30 -26.67 14.24
C GLU A 250 -3.75 -25.30 14.75
N ALA A 251 -3.04 -24.23 14.35
CA ALA A 251 -3.45 -22.86 14.68
C ALA A 251 -4.79 -22.51 14.02
N GLY A 252 -5.00 -22.86 12.74
CA GLY A 252 -6.25 -22.68 12.02
C GLY A 252 -7.43 -23.44 12.65
N VAL A 253 -7.20 -24.71 13.05
CA VAL A 253 -8.23 -25.49 13.76
C VAL A 253 -8.62 -24.81 15.08
N ARG A 254 -7.64 -24.28 15.85
CA ARG A 254 -7.93 -23.54 17.09
C ARG A 254 -8.73 -22.28 16.84
N THR A 255 -8.42 -21.53 15.78
CA THR A 255 -9.21 -20.37 15.34
C THR A 255 -10.62 -20.79 14.97
N GLY A 256 -10.76 -21.88 14.19
CA GLY A 256 -12.07 -22.43 13.80
C GLY A 256 -12.93 -22.83 15.00
N ILE A 257 -12.35 -23.41 16.04
CA ILE A 257 -13.07 -23.76 17.28
C ILE A 257 -13.66 -22.51 17.95
N TRP A 258 -12.85 -21.43 18.10
CA TRP A 258 -13.34 -20.18 18.70
C TRP A 258 -14.37 -19.48 17.82
N GLN A 259 -14.20 -19.53 16.51
CA GLN A 259 -15.17 -18.97 15.57
C GLN A 259 -16.49 -19.73 15.64
N ALA A 260 -16.45 -21.07 15.55
CA ALA A 260 -17.63 -21.92 15.67
C ALA A 260 -18.32 -21.73 17.04
N GLY A 261 -17.54 -21.57 18.12
CA GLY A 261 -18.09 -21.26 19.45
C GLY A 261 -18.88 -19.94 19.48
N THR A 262 -18.35 -18.89 18.82
CA THR A 262 -19.03 -17.59 18.72
C THR A 262 -20.31 -17.68 17.88
N GLU A 263 -20.26 -18.36 16.75
CA GLU A 263 -21.42 -18.58 15.87
C GLU A 263 -22.47 -19.44 16.55
N SER A 264 -22.09 -20.56 17.19
CA SER A 264 -22.99 -21.45 17.90
C SER A 264 -23.68 -20.75 19.09
N LEU A 265 -22.97 -19.90 19.83
CA LEU A 265 -23.57 -19.11 20.91
C LEU A 265 -24.62 -18.13 20.35
N SER A 266 -24.34 -17.48 19.23
CA SER A 266 -25.29 -16.57 18.58
C SER A 266 -26.57 -17.32 18.14
N VAL A 267 -26.42 -18.49 17.51
CA VAL A 267 -27.56 -19.33 17.12
C VAL A 267 -28.35 -19.81 18.33
N LEU A 268 -27.66 -20.30 19.37
CA LEU A 268 -28.30 -20.76 20.62
C LEU A 268 -29.12 -19.66 21.28
N LEU A 269 -28.54 -18.47 21.45
CA LEU A 269 -29.24 -17.35 22.11
C LEU A 269 -30.41 -16.84 21.27
N SER A 270 -30.28 -16.82 19.94
CA SER A 270 -31.39 -16.51 19.03
C SER A 270 -32.51 -17.56 19.13
N GLY A 271 -32.14 -18.85 19.21
CA GLY A 271 -33.10 -19.94 19.43
C GLY A 271 -33.82 -19.82 20.79
N VAL A 272 -33.08 -19.51 21.87
CA VAL A 272 -33.67 -19.27 23.20
C VAL A 272 -34.62 -18.08 23.14
N LEU A 273 -34.25 -16.98 22.51
CA LEU A 273 -35.13 -15.82 22.31
C LEU A 273 -36.41 -16.21 21.59
N LEU A 274 -36.31 -17.01 20.52
CA LEU A 274 -37.46 -17.50 19.78
C LEU A 274 -38.39 -18.34 20.64
N VAL A 275 -37.85 -19.25 21.46
CA VAL A 275 -38.64 -20.07 22.41
C VAL A 275 -39.36 -19.19 23.45
N VAL A 276 -38.63 -18.21 24.01
CA VAL A 276 -39.21 -17.25 25.00
C VAL A 276 -40.33 -16.43 24.36
N LEU A 277 -40.09 -15.89 23.16
CA LEU A 277 -41.12 -15.13 22.43
C LEU A 277 -42.33 -15.98 22.08
N THR A 278 -42.12 -17.25 21.69
CA THR A 278 -43.22 -18.20 21.41
C THR A 278 -44.03 -18.46 22.66
N TRP A 279 -43.36 -18.75 23.76
CA TRP A 279 -44.02 -19.06 25.03
C TRP A 279 -44.85 -17.88 25.57
N ILE A 280 -44.25 -16.70 25.66
CA ILE A 280 -44.95 -15.49 26.10
C ILE A 280 -46.05 -15.10 25.10
N GLY A 281 -45.73 -15.13 23.78
CA GLY A 281 -46.69 -14.79 22.74
C GLY A 281 -47.91 -15.72 22.71
N SER A 282 -47.73 -17.01 23.00
CA SER A 282 -48.81 -17.96 23.10
C SER A 282 -49.71 -17.65 24.31
N HIS A 283 -49.16 -17.25 25.44
CA HIS A 283 -49.94 -16.78 26.59
C HIS A 283 -50.74 -15.49 26.30
N GLU A 284 -50.12 -14.55 25.58
CA GLU A 284 -50.79 -13.30 25.15
C GLU A 284 -51.91 -13.59 24.14
N LEU A 285 -51.73 -14.56 23.23
CA LEU A 285 -52.76 -15.04 22.30
C LEU A 285 -53.95 -15.68 23.03
N LEU A 286 -53.67 -16.61 23.97
CA LEU A 286 -54.72 -17.27 24.76
C LEU A 286 -55.47 -16.30 25.64
N ALA A 287 -54.82 -15.22 26.10
CA ALA A 287 -55.44 -14.14 26.84
C ALA A 287 -56.22 -13.14 25.96
N GLY A 288 -56.27 -13.35 24.64
CA GLY A 288 -56.97 -12.49 23.68
C GLY A 288 -56.30 -11.11 23.46
N ARG A 289 -55.06 -10.95 23.92
CA ARG A 289 -54.29 -9.70 23.74
C ARG A 289 -53.49 -9.65 22.46
N LEU A 290 -53.31 -10.78 21.79
CA LEU A 290 -52.69 -10.90 20.47
C LEU A 290 -53.56 -11.66 19.50
N THR A 291 -53.42 -11.38 18.18
CA THR A 291 -54.00 -12.20 17.12
C THR A 291 -53.01 -13.29 16.68
N LEU A 292 -53.53 -14.30 15.97
CA LEU A 292 -52.68 -15.35 15.39
C LEU A 292 -51.66 -14.80 14.43
N GLY A 293 -52.06 -13.86 13.56
CA GLY A 293 -51.15 -13.20 12.64
C GLY A 293 -50.04 -12.40 13.31
N GLN A 294 -50.36 -11.69 14.42
CA GLN A 294 -49.37 -11.00 15.22
C GLN A 294 -48.32 -11.95 15.81
N LEU A 295 -48.77 -13.12 16.36
CA LEU A 295 -47.85 -14.13 16.87
C LEU A 295 -46.86 -14.61 15.79
N VAL A 296 -47.36 -14.91 14.56
CA VAL A 296 -46.50 -15.28 13.46
C VAL A 296 -45.55 -14.18 13.04
N SER A 297 -45.99 -12.91 13.08
CA SER A 297 -45.12 -11.75 12.84
C SER A 297 -43.92 -11.68 13.80
N PHE A 298 -44.14 -12.02 15.09
CA PHE A 298 -43.05 -12.05 16.06
C PHE A 298 -41.97 -13.05 15.76
N PHE A 299 -42.28 -14.20 15.14
CA PHE A 299 -41.26 -15.14 14.66
C PHE A 299 -40.39 -14.54 13.56
N GLY A 300 -41.00 -13.79 12.66
CA GLY A 300 -40.29 -13.07 11.62
C GLY A 300 -39.35 -12.01 12.19
N TYR A 301 -39.83 -11.23 13.16
CA TYR A 301 -39.00 -10.23 13.82
C TYR A 301 -37.85 -10.84 14.61
N ALA A 302 -38.08 -11.94 15.34
CA ALA A 302 -37.02 -12.65 16.05
C ALA A 302 -35.92 -13.15 15.11
N SER A 303 -36.31 -13.67 13.95
CA SER A 303 -35.35 -14.10 12.91
C SER A 303 -34.56 -12.93 12.31
N PHE A 304 -35.21 -11.78 12.09
CA PHE A 304 -34.55 -10.58 11.57
C PHE A 304 -33.49 -10.02 12.54
N LEU A 305 -33.73 -10.10 13.86
CA LEU A 305 -32.86 -9.53 14.89
C LEU A 305 -31.42 -10.09 14.87
N VAL A 306 -31.22 -11.28 14.32
CA VAL A 306 -29.90 -11.90 14.17
C VAL A 306 -28.99 -11.07 13.27
N ILE A 307 -29.53 -10.48 12.19
CA ILE A 307 -28.77 -9.74 11.17
C ILE A 307 -28.11 -8.47 11.74
N PRO A 308 -28.83 -7.55 12.41
CA PRO A 308 -28.21 -6.36 13.02
C PRO A 308 -27.12 -6.69 14.05
N ILE A 309 -27.29 -7.78 14.81
CA ILE A 309 -26.30 -8.22 15.80
C ILE A 309 -25.00 -8.67 15.10
N GLN A 310 -25.11 -9.46 14.05
CA GLN A 310 -23.94 -9.88 13.26
C GLN A 310 -23.24 -8.68 12.62
N ILE A 311 -23.98 -7.75 12.05
CA ILE A 311 -23.43 -6.51 11.47
C ILE A 311 -22.65 -5.72 12.52
N PHE A 312 -23.17 -5.61 13.75
CA PHE A 312 -22.48 -4.95 14.86
C PHE A 312 -21.10 -5.57 15.11
N PHE A 313 -21.02 -6.91 15.25
CA PHE A 313 -19.75 -7.59 15.49
C PHE A 313 -18.77 -7.43 14.33
N TRP A 314 -19.22 -7.53 13.09
CA TRP A 314 -18.39 -7.30 11.91
C TRP A 314 -17.87 -5.87 11.84
N CYS A 315 -18.72 -4.89 12.17
CA CYS A 315 -18.34 -3.49 12.19
C CYS A 315 -17.25 -3.21 13.23
N VAL A 316 -17.41 -3.72 14.46
CA VAL A 316 -16.38 -3.57 15.52
C VAL A 316 -15.04 -4.13 15.04
N GLN A 317 -15.05 -5.31 14.42
CA GLN A 317 -13.82 -5.92 13.90
C GLN A 317 -13.19 -5.07 12.79
N ARG A 318 -13.99 -4.63 11.80
CA ARG A 318 -13.50 -3.81 10.68
C ARG A 318 -12.99 -2.45 11.13
N LEU A 319 -13.60 -1.86 12.15
CA LEU A 319 -13.13 -0.60 12.73
C LEU A 319 -11.75 -0.76 13.39
N VAL A 320 -11.50 -1.88 14.06
CA VAL A 320 -10.18 -2.21 14.62
C VAL A 320 -9.15 -2.39 13.51
N ASP A 321 -9.48 -3.15 12.47
CA ASP A 321 -8.60 -3.35 11.32
C ASP A 321 -8.31 -2.00 10.63
N GLY A 322 -9.35 -1.19 10.36
CA GLY A 322 -9.21 0.14 9.78
C GLY A 322 -8.37 1.10 10.62
N HIS A 323 -8.49 1.03 11.95
CA HIS A 323 -7.66 1.83 12.86
C HIS A 323 -6.17 1.45 12.75
N VAL A 324 -5.85 0.16 12.64
CA VAL A 324 -4.47 -0.32 12.49
C VAL A 324 -3.89 0.10 11.15
N SER A 325 -4.65 -0.07 10.05
CA SER A 325 -4.24 0.36 8.71
C SER A 325 -4.05 1.89 8.64
N ALA A 326 -4.98 2.66 9.23
CA ALA A 326 -4.86 4.11 9.32
C ALA A 326 -3.60 4.54 10.10
N ALA A 327 -3.25 3.85 11.18
CA ALA A 327 -2.03 4.16 11.94
C ALA A 327 -0.76 4.01 11.10
N LYS A 328 -0.67 2.98 10.25
CA LYS A 328 0.46 2.80 9.32
C LYS A 328 0.46 3.88 8.23
N THR A 329 -0.69 4.12 7.62
CA THR A 329 -0.84 5.11 6.54
C THR A 329 -0.46 6.51 7.01
N ILE A 330 -0.95 6.97 8.16
CA ILE A 330 -0.60 8.30 8.69
C ILE A 330 0.88 8.40 9.08
N THR A 331 1.51 7.30 9.51
CA THR A 331 2.95 7.29 9.79
C THR A 331 3.76 7.52 8.51
N LEU A 332 3.34 6.93 7.38
CA LEU A 332 3.98 7.14 6.09
C LEU A 332 3.70 8.55 5.53
N LEU A 333 2.43 8.96 5.52
CA LEU A 333 2.03 10.28 5.01
C LEU A 333 2.60 11.43 5.84
N GLY A 334 2.77 11.25 7.14
CA GLY A 334 3.31 12.23 8.07
C GLY A 334 4.84 12.40 8.00
N GLN A 335 5.55 11.60 7.20
CA GLN A 335 7.00 11.76 7.08
C GLN A 335 7.35 13.09 6.40
N PRO A 336 8.27 13.87 6.97
CA PRO A 336 8.69 15.12 6.37
C PRO A 336 9.44 14.87 5.06
N VAL A 337 9.10 15.62 4.02
CA VAL A 337 9.87 15.67 2.78
C VAL A 337 11.16 16.42 3.09
N PRO A 338 12.35 15.82 2.88
CA PRO A 338 13.61 16.45 3.30
C PRO A 338 14.01 17.62 2.41
N TRP A 339 13.52 17.65 1.16
CA TRP A 339 13.94 18.63 0.18
C TRP A 339 13.23 19.97 0.37
N ARG A 340 14.01 21.05 0.28
CA ARG A 340 13.49 22.40 0.10
C ARG A 340 13.73 22.78 -1.36
N ASP A 341 12.73 23.29 -2.04
CA ASP A 341 12.88 23.79 -3.39
C ASP A 341 13.54 25.17 -3.35
N GLY A 342 14.62 25.28 -4.09
CA GLY A 342 15.23 26.57 -4.42
C GLY A 342 14.43 27.29 -5.49
N THR A 343 14.80 28.51 -5.78
CA THR A 343 14.13 29.37 -6.79
C THR A 343 15.08 29.84 -7.88
N LYS A 344 16.39 29.59 -7.75
CA LYS A 344 17.39 30.03 -8.73
C LYS A 344 17.47 29.03 -9.89
N PRO A 345 17.57 29.50 -11.14
CA PRO A 345 17.81 28.64 -12.28
C PRO A 345 19.23 28.06 -12.18
N LEU A 346 19.42 26.84 -12.66
CA LEU A 346 20.74 26.24 -12.81
C LEU A 346 21.39 26.79 -14.10
N VAL A 347 22.63 27.26 -13.98
CA VAL A 347 23.43 27.78 -15.10
C VAL A 347 24.62 26.85 -15.29
N SER A 348 25.04 26.63 -16.56
CA SER A 348 26.22 25.85 -16.90
C SER A 348 27.50 26.48 -16.35
N GLY A 349 28.37 25.67 -15.80
CA GLY A 349 29.64 26.12 -15.25
C GLY A 349 30.43 25.02 -14.54
N ASP A 350 31.49 25.41 -13.87
CA ASP A 350 32.33 24.50 -13.10
C ASP A 350 31.51 23.88 -11.95
N VAL A 351 31.71 22.58 -11.74
CA VAL A 351 31.13 21.86 -10.60
C VAL A 351 32.14 21.87 -9.46
N VAL A 352 31.76 22.42 -8.33
CA VAL A 352 32.63 22.53 -7.13
C VAL A 352 31.96 21.79 -5.98
N ASP A 353 32.63 20.77 -5.44
CA ASP A 353 32.26 20.14 -4.15
C ASP A 353 33.14 20.70 -3.05
N HIS A 354 32.58 21.60 -2.26
CA HIS A 354 33.31 22.30 -1.21
C HIS A 354 33.80 21.39 -0.08
N ALA A 355 33.10 20.25 0.12
CA ALA A 355 33.46 19.32 1.20
C ALA A 355 34.73 18.54 0.88
N SER A 356 34.93 18.14 -0.39
CA SER A 356 36.15 17.44 -0.82
C SER A 356 37.21 18.37 -1.42
N GLY A 357 36.85 19.61 -1.79
CA GLY A 357 37.69 20.52 -2.57
C GLY A 357 37.78 20.17 -4.05
N LEU A 358 36.90 19.29 -4.55
CA LEU A 358 36.88 18.97 -5.97
C LEU A 358 36.41 20.16 -6.82
N VAL A 359 37.14 20.44 -7.88
CA VAL A 359 36.74 21.36 -8.94
C VAL A 359 36.76 20.61 -10.25
N ALA A 360 35.60 20.41 -10.88
CA ALA A 360 35.47 19.83 -12.19
C ALA A 360 35.13 20.94 -13.22
N PRO A 361 36.05 21.29 -14.12
CA PRO A 361 35.87 22.38 -15.09
C PRO A 361 34.73 22.07 -16.08
N ALA A 362 33.97 23.11 -16.42
CA ALA A 362 32.87 23.02 -17.37
C ALA A 362 33.35 22.53 -18.75
N GLY A 363 32.57 21.64 -19.37
CA GLY A 363 32.83 21.12 -20.71
C GLY A 363 34.02 20.17 -20.82
N LYS A 364 34.57 19.73 -19.67
CA LYS A 364 35.74 18.82 -19.62
C LYS A 364 35.39 17.50 -18.93
N MET A 365 36.22 16.49 -19.23
CA MET A 365 36.18 15.21 -18.56
C MET A 365 37.12 15.21 -17.37
N THR A 366 36.58 15.10 -16.16
CA THR A 366 37.34 15.05 -14.92
C THR A 366 37.30 13.64 -14.36
N ALA A 367 38.46 13.03 -14.14
CA ALA A 367 38.55 11.74 -13.45
C ALA A 367 38.84 11.93 -11.95
N ILE A 368 38.13 11.20 -11.11
CA ILE A 368 38.35 11.13 -9.67
C ILE A 368 38.99 9.79 -9.36
N VAL A 369 40.18 9.83 -8.77
CA VAL A 369 40.93 8.64 -8.34
C VAL A 369 40.93 8.54 -6.83
N SER A 370 40.47 7.44 -6.29
CA SER A 370 40.47 7.14 -4.86
C SER A 370 40.85 5.70 -4.61
N ALA A 371 41.63 5.45 -3.55
CA ALA A 371 41.90 4.11 -3.07
C ALA A 371 40.67 3.49 -2.35
N VAL A 372 39.74 4.34 -1.88
CA VAL A 372 38.51 3.96 -1.20
C VAL A 372 37.33 4.30 -2.11
N PRO A 373 36.65 3.30 -2.71
CA PRO A 373 35.53 3.54 -3.63
C PRO A 373 34.37 4.33 -3.01
N ASP A 374 34.11 4.13 -1.71
CA ASP A 374 33.03 4.82 -0.99
C ASP A 374 33.25 6.34 -0.93
N ASP A 375 34.48 6.82 -0.84
CA ASP A 375 34.80 8.25 -0.82
C ASP A 375 34.43 8.93 -2.15
N SER A 376 34.76 8.26 -3.27
CA SER A 376 34.43 8.77 -4.60
C SER A 376 32.92 8.69 -4.89
N ALA A 377 32.25 7.63 -4.43
CA ALA A 377 30.80 7.49 -4.53
C ALA A 377 30.08 8.58 -3.71
N ALA A 378 30.58 8.92 -2.52
CA ALA A 378 30.02 9.99 -1.70
C ALA A 378 30.08 11.36 -2.37
N ILE A 379 31.11 11.64 -3.17
CA ILE A 379 31.18 12.87 -4.00
C ILE A 379 30.10 12.83 -5.08
N ALA A 380 29.96 11.70 -5.79
CA ALA A 380 28.94 11.53 -6.81
C ALA A 380 27.53 11.75 -6.24
N ASP A 381 27.25 11.20 -5.06
CA ASP A 381 25.97 11.41 -4.35
C ASP A 381 25.75 12.89 -4.00
N ARG A 382 26.76 13.59 -3.52
CA ARG A 382 26.64 15.02 -3.23
C ARG A 382 26.39 15.84 -4.50
N ILE A 383 27.10 15.55 -5.61
CA ILE A 383 26.87 16.23 -6.89
C ILE A 383 25.44 15.96 -7.41
N GLY A 384 24.93 14.73 -7.26
CA GLY A 384 23.56 14.37 -7.61
C GLY A 384 22.51 14.87 -6.64
N ARG A 385 22.89 15.56 -5.56
CA ARG A 385 22.03 15.99 -4.46
C ARG A 385 21.25 14.82 -3.86
N TYR A 386 21.92 13.68 -3.65
CA TYR A 386 21.39 12.55 -2.92
C TYR A 386 21.75 12.63 -1.44
N LEU A 387 20.76 12.43 -0.57
CA LEU A 387 20.99 12.27 0.85
C LEU A 387 21.53 10.87 1.13
N PRO A 388 22.47 10.70 2.07
CA PRO A 388 22.96 9.39 2.43
C PRO A 388 21.82 8.44 2.78
N ALA A 389 21.88 7.22 2.28
CA ALA A 389 20.94 6.18 2.66
C ALA A 389 21.13 5.89 4.15
N ALA A 390 20.09 6.06 4.95
CA ALA A 390 20.13 5.62 6.33
C ALA A 390 20.14 4.08 6.34
N VAL A 391 21.16 3.48 6.95
CA VAL A 391 21.24 2.03 7.09
C VAL A 391 20.16 1.58 8.07
N HIS A 392 19.15 0.88 7.57
CA HIS A 392 18.19 0.18 8.40
C HIS A 392 18.84 -1.12 8.88
N GLU A 393 19.27 -1.18 10.11
CA GLU A 393 19.47 -2.48 10.77
C GLU A 393 18.10 -3.15 10.85
N SER A 394 17.93 -4.21 10.06
CA SER A 394 16.74 -5.05 10.08
C SER A 394 16.71 -5.80 11.40
N ASP A 395 15.99 -5.29 12.36
CA ASP A 395 15.80 -5.91 13.67
C ASP A 395 14.81 -7.09 13.53
N GLU A 396 15.34 -8.27 13.12
CA GLU A 396 14.57 -9.51 13.02
C GLU A 396 13.97 -9.93 14.37
N ASN A 397 14.58 -9.52 15.48
CA ASN A 397 14.11 -9.81 16.83
C ASN A 397 12.83 -9.08 17.24
N SER A 398 12.44 -8.01 16.53
CA SER A 398 11.23 -7.25 16.89
C SER A 398 9.91 -8.00 16.64
N LYS A 399 9.92 -9.04 15.80
CA LYS A 399 8.73 -9.85 15.45
C LYS A 399 8.23 -10.71 16.62
N GLU A 400 9.07 -11.04 17.59
CA GLU A 400 8.72 -11.90 18.74
C GLU A 400 8.22 -11.15 19.97
N LEU A 401 8.35 -9.83 20.01
CA LEU A 401 7.99 -9.02 21.17
C LEU A 401 6.47 -8.85 21.31
N LYS A 402 5.95 -9.03 22.54
CA LYS A 402 4.52 -8.91 22.88
C LYS A 402 4.26 -7.84 23.95
N GLY A 403 3.08 -7.26 23.94
CA GLY A 403 2.59 -6.37 25.00
C GLY A 403 3.39 -5.06 25.11
N ARG A 404 3.88 -4.74 26.34
CA ARG A 404 4.60 -3.50 26.63
C ARG A 404 5.95 -3.42 25.90
N ALA A 405 6.64 -4.57 25.71
CA ALA A 405 7.90 -4.63 24.98
C ALA A 405 7.71 -4.31 23.49
N ALA A 406 6.67 -4.83 22.85
CA ALA A 406 6.34 -4.50 21.46
C ALA A 406 5.98 -3.01 21.28
N ARG A 407 5.27 -2.40 22.25
CA ARG A 407 4.98 -0.96 22.22
C ARG A 407 6.26 -0.13 22.35
N LYS A 408 7.17 -0.54 23.23
CA LYS A 408 8.45 0.14 23.43
C LYS A 408 9.30 0.06 22.16
N ALA A 409 9.47 -1.12 21.57
CA ALA A 409 10.22 -1.30 20.33
C ALA A 409 9.65 -0.49 19.15
N ARG A 410 8.31 -0.41 19.02
CA ARG A 410 7.67 0.45 18.02
C ARG A 410 7.92 1.93 18.26
N ALA A 411 7.88 2.38 19.52
CA ALA A 411 8.16 3.77 19.88
C ALA A 411 9.63 4.12 19.62
N GLU A 412 10.57 3.23 19.93
CA GLU A 412 12.00 3.39 19.67
C GLU A 412 12.27 3.47 18.16
N LYS A 413 11.66 2.56 17.37
CA LYS A 413 11.76 2.60 15.90
C LYS A 413 11.20 3.91 15.33
N ALA A 414 10.03 4.35 15.80
CA ALA A 414 9.45 5.62 15.36
C ALA A 414 10.35 6.82 15.74
N ALA A 415 10.94 6.82 16.92
CA ALA A 415 11.88 7.85 17.35
C ALA A 415 13.17 7.83 16.51
N GLN A 416 13.68 6.66 16.15
CA GLN A 416 14.83 6.52 15.27
C GLN A 416 14.54 7.07 13.86
N VAL A 417 13.40 6.70 13.27
CA VAL A 417 12.98 7.24 11.96
C VAL A 417 12.79 8.75 12.02
N ALA A 418 12.21 9.27 13.09
CA ALA A 418 12.03 10.71 13.28
C ALA A 418 13.39 11.44 13.40
N ARG A 419 14.37 10.85 14.11
CA ARG A 419 15.72 11.41 14.21
C ARG A 419 16.41 11.44 12.85
N ILE A 420 16.39 10.33 12.11
CA ILE A 420 16.96 10.26 10.76
C ILE A 420 16.30 11.31 9.85
N ALA A 421 14.98 11.42 9.91
CA ALA A 421 14.25 12.40 9.11
C ALA A 421 14.60 13.84 9.48
N ALA A 422 14.83 14.13 10.76
CA ALA A 422 15.26 15.44 11.23
C ALA A 422 16.69 15.77 10.75
N GLU A 423 17.63 14.83 10.90
CA GLU A 423 19.01 14.98 10.42
C GLU A 423 19.06 15.21 8.90
N GLN A 424 18.26 14.45 8.14
CA GLN A 424 18.15 14.62 6.69
C GLN A 424 17.53 15.98 6.32
N ALA A 425 16.50 16.44 7.05
CA ALA A 425 15.86 17.73 6.80
C ALA A 425 16.79 18.91 7.17
N GLU A 426 17.57 18.79 8.24
CA GLU A 426 18.58 19.77 8.62
C GLU A 426 19.65 19.87 7.54
N ARG A 427 20.19 18.74 7.09
CA ARG A 427 21.19 18.69 6.03
C ARG A 427 20.66 19.25 4.70
N ALA A 428 19.44 18.92 4.32
CA ALA A 428 18.81 19.45 3.11
C ALA A 428 18.42 20.92 3.19
N GLY A 429 18.30 21.47 4.39
CA GLY A 429 17.97 22.87 4.66
C GLY A 429 19.18 23.80 4.81
N ALA A 430 20.37 23.23 5.01
CA ALA A 430 21.63 23.95 5.02
C ALA A 430 22.15 24.17 3.59
N ALA A 431 23.20 24.97 3.43
CA ALA A 431 23.95 25.02 2.18
C ALA A 431 24.39 23.60 1.83
N TRP A 432 24.09 23.15 0.59
CA TRP A 432 24.35 21.77 0.20
C TRP A 432 25.83 21.44 0.12
N GLY A 433 26.62 22.46 -0.16
CA GLY A 433 28.08 22.36 -0.26
C GLY A 433 28.58 21.87 -1.62
N VAL A 434 27.70 21.77 -2.61
CA VAL A 434 28.07 21.62 -4.01
C VAL A 434 27.48 22.76 -4.81
N SER A 435 28.29 23.42 -5.61
CA SER A 435 27.84 24.51 -6.49
C SER A 435 28.17 24.24 -7.95
N ILE A 436 27.30 24.76 -8.83
CA ILE A 436 27.52 24.78 -10.28
C ILE A 436 27.45 26.24 -10.71
N ALA A 437 28.48 26.73 -11.42
CA ALA A 437 28.63 28.14 -11.77
C ALA A 437 28.51 29.10 -10.54
N GLY A 438 28.98 28.67 -9.38
CA GLY A 438 28.90 29.42 -8.13
C GLY A 438 27.52 29.42 -7.43
N THR A 439 26.51 28.76 -8.00
CA THR A 439 25.19 28.61 -7.34
C THR A 439 25.14 27.31 -6.57
N ASP A 440 24.91 27.37 -5.25
CA ASP A 440 24.74 26.17 -4.44
C ASP A 440 23.48 25.42 -4.84
N LEU A 441 23.57 24.08 -4.93
CA LEU A 441 22.47 23.24 -5.39
C LEU A 441 21.24 23.28 -4.46
N SER A 442 21.37 23.73 -3.19
CA SER A 442 20.23 23.95 -2.29
C SER A 442 19.33 25.10 -2.76
N GLU A 443 19.88 26.05 -3.50
CA GLU A 443 19.14 27.21 -4.02
C GLU A 443 18.40 26.94 -5.33
N VAL A 444 18.61 25.76 -5.95
CA VAL A 444 18.03 25.34 -7.23
C VAL A 444 16.89 24.35 -6.98
N PRO A 445 15.77 24.41 -7.74
CA PRO A 445 14.72 23.36 -7.66
C PRO A 445 15.30 21.97 -7.91
N LEU A 446 14.94 20.99 -7.08
CA LEU A 446 15.47 19.64 -7.20
C LEU A 446 15.20 19.01 -8.58
N ALA A 447 14.04 19.32 -9.17
CA ALA A 447 13.66 18.86 -10.50
C ALA A 447 14.63 19.39 -11.58
N ASP A 448 15.12 20.62 -11.42
CA ASP A 448 16.08 21.21 -12.35
C ASP A 448 17.49 20.62 -12.14
N VAL A 449 17.90 20.41 -10.88
CA VAL A 449 19.16 19.69 -10.61
C VAL A 449 19.17 18.34 -11.32
N ARG A 450 18.10 17.53 -11.15
CA ARG A 450 18.01 16.18 -11.73
C ARG A 450 17.87 16.15 -13.25
N ARG A 451 17.45 17.25 -13.86
CA ARG A 451 17.39 17.39 -15.32
C ARG A 451 18.77 17.68 -15.91
N HIS A 452 19.60 18.46 -15.20
CA HIS A 452 20.91 18.89 -15.67
C HIS A 452 22.03 17.97 -15.18
N VAL A 453 21.86 17.31 -14.04
CA VAL A 453 22.87 16.45 -13.42
C VAL A 453 22.34 15.03 -13.34
N VAL A 454 23.00 14.10 -14.02
CA VAL A 454 22.70 12.67 -13.96
C VAL A 454 23.86 11.94 -13.34
N VAL A 455 23.59 11.17 -12.31
CA VAL A 455 24.56 10.26 -11.67
C VAL A 455 24.21 8.84 -12.07
N SER A 456 25.17 8.12 -12.62
CA SER A 456 25.04 6.72 -13.00
C SER A 456 25.92 5.84 -12.13
N ASP A 457 25.29 5.00 -11.32
CA ASP A 457 25.92 4.01 -10.47
C ASP A 457 25.81 2.62 -11.14
N PRO A 458 26.87 1.78 -11.14
CA PRO A 458 26.84 0.44 -11.73
C PRO A 458 25.84 -0.50 -11.06
N SER A 459 25.44 -0.22 -9.83
CA SER A 459 24.41 -0.98 -9.10
C SER A 459 22.98 -0.53 -9.44
N ALA A 460 22.82 0.48 -10.32
CA ALA A 460 21.52 1.01 -10.70
C ALA A 460 20.59 -0.11 -11.22
N MET A 461 19.34 -0.05 -10.79
CA MET A 461 18.35 -1.09 -11.13
C MET A 461 17.95 -1.03 -12.61
N VAL A 462 17.93 -2.20 -13.24
CA VAL A 462 17.31 -2.41 -14.56
C VAL A 462 15.90 -2.93 -14.32
N PHE A 463 14.91 -2.20 -14.84
CA PHE A 463 13.51 -2.59 -14.75
C PHE A 463 13.15 -3.58 -15.86
N GLN A 464 12.13 -4.39 -15.63
CA GLN A 464 11.55 -5.24 -16.66
C GLN A 464 10.92 -4.37 -17.76
N GLY A 465 11.16 -4.73 -19.03
CA GLY A 465 10.64 -4.02 -20.18
C GLY A 465 11.42 -4.33 -21.45
N THR A 466 11.18 -3.58 -22.52
CA THR A 466 11.95 -3.68 -23.74
C THR A 466 13.35 -3.06 -23.58
N LEU A 467 14.30 -3.46 -24.42
CA LEU A 467 15.61 -2.79 -24.46
C LEU A 467 15.46 -1.28 -24.70
N ARG A 468 14.48 -0.87 -25.53
CA ARG A 468 14.21 0.55 -25.77
C ARG A 468 13.78 1.27 -24.50
N GLU A 469 12.82 0.72 -23.75
CA GLU A 469 12.34 1.31 -22.48
C GLU A 469 13.44 1.32 -21.42
N THR A 470 14.34 0.35 -21.45
CA THR A 470 15.46 0.29 -20.51
C THR A 470 16.51 1.35 -20.81
N VAL A 471 16.82 1.59 -22.09
CA VAL A 471 17.80 2.60 -22.53
C VAL A 471 17.21 4.01 -22.51
N ASP A 472 15.95 4.17 -22.96
CA ASP A 472 15.24 5.44 -23.00
C ASP A 472 13.91 5.35 -22.22
N PRO A 473 13.96 5.37 -20.88
CA PRO A 473 12.75 5.25 -20.06
C PRO A 473 11.83 6.46 -20.18
N TRP A 474 12.30 7.58 -20.69
CA TRP A 474 11.50 8.80 -20.90
C TRP A 474 10.81 8.83 -22.26
N GLY A 475 11.23 7.98 -23.20
CA GLY A 475 10.68 7.94 -24.56
C GLY A 475 10.95 9.20 -25.39
N THR A 476 11.94 10.00 -25.00
CA THR A 476 12.24 11.30 -25.62
C THR A 476 13.35 11.25 -26.67
N ALA A 477 14.18 10.21 -26.64
CA ALA A 477 15.29 10.09 -27.57
C ALA A 477 14.83 9.59 -28.95
N THR A 478 15.47 10.12 -29.98
CA THR A 478 15.37 9.55 -31.34
C THR A 478 16.07 8.20 -31.37
N ARG A 479 15.74 7.43 -32.41
CA ARG A 479 16.42 6.13 -32.62
C ARG A 479 17.95 6.31 -32.78
N ASP A 480 18.38 7.30 -33.51
CA ASP A 480 19.80 7.58 -33.76
C ASP A 480 20.53 7.94 -32.45
N GLN A 481 19.90 8.71 -31.56
CA GLN A 481 20.43 9.04 -30.25
C GLN A 481 20.58 7.78 -29.38
N ALA A 482 19.54 6.94 -29.33
CA ALA A 482 19.59 5.69 -28.57
C ALA A 482 20.66 4.72 -29.12
N GLU A 483 20.80 4.61 -30.43
CA GLU A 483 21.86 3.81 -31.08
C GLU A 483 23.26 4.39 -30.84
N ALA A 484 23.42 5.71 -30.84
CA ALA A 484 24.68 6.36 -30.51
C ALA A 484 25.10 6.09 -29.05
N ALA A 485 24.14 6.21 -28.09
CA ALA A 485 24.38 5.90 -26.68
C ALA A 485 24.77 4.42 -26.49
N LEU A 486 24.08 3.52 -27.16
CA LEU A 486 24.35 2.07 -27.10
C LEU A 486 25.75 1.74 -27.67
N ARG A 487 26.13 2.37 -28.79
CA ARG A 487 27.48 2.24 -29.35
C ARG A 487 28.56 2.81 -28.45
N THR A 488 28.31 3.99 -27.84
CA THR A 488 29.27 4.61 -26.91
C THR A 488 29.50 3.71 -25.70
N ALA A 489 28.45 3.08 -25.19
CA ALA A 489 28.53 2.11 -24.09
C ALA A 489 29.08 0.72 -24.53
N ALA A 490 29.43 0.53 -25.80
CA ALA A 490 29.86 -0.74 -26.39
C ALA A 490 28.88 -1.89 -26.11
N ALA A 491 27.59 -1.61 -26.15
CA ALA A 491 26.49 -2.53 -25.78
C ALA A 491 25.72 -3.06 -27.02
N GLU A 492 26.32 -3.00 -28.21
CA GLU A 492 25.75 -3.49 -29.47
C GLU A 492 25.44 -4.99 -29.40
N ASP A 493 26.29 -5.77 -28.73
CA ASP A 493 26.07 -7.21 -28.48
C ASP A 493 24.82 -7.52 -27.69
N VAL A 494 24.37 -6.62 -26.79
CA VAL A 494 23.11 -6.78 -26.07
C VAL A 494 21.94 -6.67 -27.04
N TYR A 495 21.96 -5.69 -27.92
CA TYR A 495 20.96 -5.53 -28.97
C TYR A 495 20.89 -6.75 -29.88
N ASP A 496 22.06 -7.26 -30.34
CA ASP A 496 22.16 -8.40 -31.24
C ASP A 496 21.73 -9.72 -30.58
N SER A 497 21.93 -9.85 -29.26
CA SER A 497 21.59 -11.07 -28.51
C SER A 497 20.11 -11.18 -28.13
N LEU A 498 19.38 -10.07 -28.17
CA LEU A 498 17.98 -10.04 -27.80
C LEU A 498 17.07 -10.32 -29.00
N PRO A 499 16.19 -11.34 -28.94
CA PRO A 499 15.18 -11.55 -29.95
C PRO A 499 14.28 -10.32 -30.13
N GLY A 500 14.31 -9.72 -31.34
CA GLY A 500 13.55 -8.49 -31.64
C GLY A 500 14.32 -7.18 -31.43
N GLY A 501 15.62 -7.21 -31.11
CA GLY A 501 16.48 -6.02 -30.98
C GLY A 501 15.91 -5.02 -29.96
N TRP A 502 15.51 -3.82 -30.39
CA TRP A 502 14.91 -2.79 -29.51
C TRP A 502 13.63 -3.23 -28.80
N GLN A 503 12.86 -4.16 -29.37
CA GLN A 503 11.66 -4.74 -28.77
C GLN A 503 11.97 -5.99 -27.93
N GLY A 504 13.24 -6.42 -27.91
CA GLY A 504 13.69 -7.56 -27.10
C GLY A 504 13.45 -7.29 -25.62
N GLN A 505 12.94 -8.31 -24.92
CA GLN A 505 12.54 -8.20 -23.52
C GLN A 505 13.74 -8.40 -22.59
N ILE A 506 13.86 -7.51 -21.62
CA ILE A 506 14.78 -7.60 -20.50
C ILE A 506 13.96 -7.95 -19.25
N ASP A 507 14.37 -9.00 -18.56
CA ASP A 507 13.71 -9.45 -17.33
C ASP A 507 13.98 -8.53 -16.14
N GLU A 508 13.19 -8.68 -15.10
CA GLU A 508 13.34 -7.96 -13.84
C GLU A 508 14.78 -8.04 -13.30
N LYS A 509 15.35 -6.90 -12.93
CA LYS A 509 16.73 -6.73 -12.47
C LYS A 509 17.78 -7.11 -13.52
N GLY A 510 17.39 -7.14 -14.81
CA GLY A 510 18.30 -7.52 -15.89
C GLY A 510 18.73 -8.99 -15.86
N ARG A 511 17.87 -9.89 -15.34
CA ARG A 511 18.13 -11.34 -15.41
C ARG A 511 18.30 -11.75 -16.87
N GLY A 512 19.29 -12.59 -17.12
CA GLY A 512 19.64 -12.97 -18.50
C GLY A 512 20.77 -12.13 -19.13
N LEU A 513 21.06 -10.94 -18.59
CA LEU A 513 22.24 -10.16 -18.96
C LEU A 513 23.43 -10.55 -18.06
N SER A 514 24.64 -10.62 -18.64
CA SER A 514 25.86 -10.72 -17.84
C SER A 514 26.10 -9.43 -17.05
N GLY A 515 26.96 -9.46 -16.04
CA GLY A 515 27.29 -8.27 -15.23
C GLY A 515 27.78 -7.10 -16.11
N GLY A 516 28.68 -7.37 -17.05
CA GLY A 516 29.18 -6.36 -17.97
C GLY A 516 28.13 -5.87 -18.97
N GLN A 517 27.25 -6.75 -19.47
CA GLN A 517 26.14 -6.33 -20.32
C GLN A 517 25.19 -5.39 -19.60
N ARG A 518 24.82 -5.75 -18.37
CA ARG A 518 23.94 -4.90 -17.53
C ARG A 518 24.58 -3.54 -17.27
N GLN A 519 25.86 -3.48 -16.92
CA GLN A 519 26.58 -2.23 -16.68
C GLN A 519 26.60 -1.35 -17.93
N ARG A 520 26.85 -1.93 -19.09
CA ARG A 520 26.87 -1.19 -20.36
C ARG A 520 25.49 -0.67 -20.77
N VAL A 521 24.41 -1.39 -20.49
CA VAL A 521 23.03 -0.90 -20.69
C VAL A 521 22.72 0.26 -19.74
N ILE A 522 23.15 0.19 -18.47
CA ILE A 522 23.01 1.28 -17.51
C ILE A 522 23.78 2.53 -17.98
N LEU A 523 25.00 2.35 -18.49
CA LEU A 523 25.79 3.44 -19.08
C LEU A 523 25.07 4.04 -20.31
N ALA A 524 24.55 3.21 -21.21
CA ALA A 524 23.77 3.68 -22.37
C ALA A 524 22.55 4.52 -21.95
N ARG A 525 21.84 4.10 -20.89
CA ARG A 525 20.72 4.87 -20.32
C ARG A 525 21.16 6.25 -19.81
N ALA A 526 22.31 6.34 -19.17
CA ALA A 526 22.83 7.61 -18.69
C ALA A 526 23.27 8.53 -19.84
N LEU A 527 23.82 7.96 -20.90
CA LEU A 527 24.24 8.70 -22.09
C LEU A 527 23.06 9.20 -22.93
N VAL A 528 21.99 8.41 -23.03
CA VAL A 528 20.79 8.80 -23.80
C VAL A 528 20.08 10.01 -23.18
N ALA A 529 20.17 10.16 -21.86
CA ALA A 529 19.63 11.33 -21.18
C ALA A 529 20.35 12.64 -21.54
N ASP A 530 21.54 12.54 -22.08
CA ASP A 530 22.43 13.64 -22.50
C ASP A 530 22.46 14.85 -21.56
N PRO A 531 22.70 14.64 -20.24
CA PRO A 531 22.67 15.73 -19.26
C PRO A 531 23.83 16.69 -19.49
N GLU A 532 23.72 17.88 -18.97
CA GLU A 532 24.78 18.87 -18.97
C GLU A 532 26.00 18.40 -18.14
N VAL A 533 25.72 17.86 -16.96
CA VAL A 533 26.70 17.26 -16.06
C VAL A 533 26.40 15.77 -15.91
N LEU A 534 27.30 14.93 -16.38
CA LEU A 534 27.20 13.48 -16.24
C LEU A 534 28.24 12.98 -15.24
N VAL A 535 27.78 12.29 -14.19
CA VAL A 535 28.65 11.67 -13.19
C VAL A 535 28.54 10.15 -13.32
N LEU A 536 29.67 9.50 -13.57
CA LEU A 536 29.77 8.05 -13.78
C LEU A 536 30.60 7.43 -12.66
N VAL A 537 29.99 6.56 -11.86
CA VAL A 537 30.69 5.84 -10.79
C VAL A 537 31.14 4.49 -11.33
N GLU A 538 32.43 4.25 -11.41
CA GLU A 538 33.06 3.01 -11.86
C GLU A 538 32.36 2.38 -13.10
N PRO A 539 32.21 3.14 -14.23
CA PRO A 539 31.33 2.74 -15.33
C PRO A 539 31.80 1.49 -16.08
N THR A 540 33.03 1.03 -15.87
CA THR A 540 33.67 -0.08 -16.60
C THR A 540 34.17 -1.21 -15.67
N SER A 541 33.81 -1.20 -14.38
CA SER A 541 34.33 -2.17 -13.41
C SER A 541 33.99 -3.65 -13.69
N ALA A 542 32.98 -3.93 -14.51
CA ALA A 542 32.53 -5.28 -14.82
C ALA A 542 32.80 -5.71 -16.29
N VAL A 543 33.64 -4.96 -17.04
CA VAL A 543 33.97 -5.28 -18.43
C VAL A 543 35.45 -5.64 -18.60
N ASP A 544 35.79 -6.32 -19.71
CA ASP A 544 37.15 -6.62 -20.04
C ASP A 544 37.91 -5.38 -20.56
N ALA A 545 39.25 -5.41 -20.49
CA ALA A 545 40.10 -4.28 -20.86
C ALA A 545 39.93 -3.81 -22.31
N HIS A 546 39.60 -4.71 -23.26
CA HIS A 546 39.38 -4.32 -24.66
C HIS A 546 38.07 -3.55 -24.82
N THR A 547 37.01 -4.01 -24.16
CA THR A 547 35.72 -3.31 -24.14
C THR A 547 35.82 -1.98 -23.37
N GLU A 548 36.58 -1.95 -22.28
CA GLU A 548 36.83 -0.73 -21.51
C GLU A 548 37.56 0.32 -22.35
N ALA A 549 38.62 -0.04 -23.09
CA ALA A 549 39.35 0.89 -23.99
C ALA A 549 38.40 1.53 -25.02
N ARG A 550 37.51 0.71 -25.64
CA ARG A 550 36.51 1.22 -26.59
C ARG A 550 35.52 2.18 -25.93
N ILE A 551 35.07 1.86 -24.71
CA ILE A 551 34.15 2.72 -23.97
C ILE A 551 34.83 4.04 -23.63
N ALA A 552 36.08 4.02 -23.16
CA ALA A 552 36.82 5.21 -22.77
C ALA A 552 37.00 6.19 -23.95
N GLU A 553 37.46 5.68 -25.11
CA GLU A 553 37.61 6.47 -26.34
C GLU A 553 36.26 7.07 -26.80
N ARG A 554 35.22 6.22 -26.94
CA ARG A 554 33.90 6.64 -27.40
C ARG A 554 33.21 7.59 -26.46
N LEU A 555 33.39 7.42 -25.16
CA LEU A 555 32.83 8.30 -24.11
C LEU A 555 33.45 9.70 -24.18
N ALA A 556 34.77 9.79 -24.31
CA ALA A 556 35.49 11.06 -24.46
C ALA A 556 35.02 11.82 -25.70
N ASP A 557 34.84 11.12 -26.83
CA ASP A 557 34.35 11.73 -28.07
C ASP A 557 32.88 12.15 -27.98
N HIS A 558 32.01 11.29 -27.42
CA HIS A 558 30.57 11.53 -27.29
C HIS A 558 30.29 12.71 -26.35
N ARG A 559 31.09 12.87 -25.30
CA ARG A 559 30.89 13.90 -24.27
C ARG A 559 31.79 15.13 -24.47
N ARG A 560 32.44 15.27 -25.61
CA ARG A 560 33.32 16.40 -25.91
C ARG A 560 32.57 17.73 -25.77
N GLY A 561 33.09 18.65 -24.95
CA GLY A 561 32.48 19.94 -24.66
C GLY A 561 31.32 19.88 -23.63
N ARG A 562 31.09 18.71 -23.04
CA ARG A 562 30.09 18.49 -21.95
C ARG A 562 30.80 18.09 -20.66
N THR A 563 30.35 18.62 -19.53
CA THR A 563 30.95 18.29 -18.23
C THR A 563 30.70 16.81 -17.90
N THR A 564 31.78 16.05 -17.74
CA THR A 564 31.70 14.62 -17.39
C THR A 564 32.65 14.35 -16.24
N ILE A 565 32.15 13.74 -15.17
CA ILE A 565 32.93 13.36 -13.98
C ILE A 565 32.92 11.84 -13.92
N VAL A 566 34.07 11.20 -13.88
CA VAL A 566 34.19 9.75 -13.85
C VAL A 566 35.00 9.34 -12.63
N THR A 567 34.45 8.50 -11.76
CA THR A 567 35.25 7.87 -10.70
C THR A 567 35.83 6.58 -11.25
N SER A 568 37.14 6.46 -11.32
CA SER A 568 37.82 5.23 -11.75
C SER A 568 39.28 5.24 -11.38
N VAL A 569 39.85 4.06 -11.19
CA VAL A 569 41.31 3.83 -11.07
C VAL A 569 41.93 3.26 -12.34
N SER A 570 41.13 3.05 -13.39
CA SER A 570 41.58 2.44 -14.63
C SER A 570 42.44 3.40 -15.46
N PRO A 571 43.66 3.02 -15.82
CA PRO A 571 44.52 3.82 -16.69
C PRO A 571 43.89 4.12 -18.06
N LEU A 572 43.01 3.23 -18.55
CA LEU A 572 42.37 3.39 -19.86
C LEU A 572 41.38 4.58 -19.85
N LEU A 573 40.61 4.74 -18.77
CA LEU A 573 39.73 5.90 -18.61
C LEU A 573 40.53 7.18 -18.26
N LEU A 574 41.53 7.07 -17.41
CA LEU A 574 42.37 8.20 -17.01
C LEU A 574 43.08 8.83 -18.20
N HIS A 575 43.54 8.03 -19.18
CA HIS A 575 44.19 8.50 -20.39
C HIS A 575 43.35 9.48 -21.22
N HIS A 576 42.03 9.39 -21.12
CA HIS A 576 41.10 10.26 -21.85
C HIS A 576 40.58 11.44 -21.02
N ALA A 577 40.97 11.53 -19.73
CA ALA A 577 40.54 12.63 -18.86
C ALA A 577 41.33 13.91 -19.17
N ASP A 578 40.63 15.03 -19.28
CA ASP A 578 41.24 16.37 -19.38
C ASP A 578 41.83 16.84 -18.04
N HIS A 579 41.25 16.37 -16.93
CA HIS A 579 41.58 16.73 -15.57
C HIS A 579 41.49 15.53 -14.65
N VAL A 580 42.43 15.39 -13.72
CA VAL A 580 42.46 14.30 -12.75
C VAL A 580 42.53 14.87 -11.34
N ALA A 581 41.72 14.37 -10.43
CA ALA A 581 41.71 14.68 -9.00
C ALA A 581 42.01 13.43 -8.18
N LEU A 582 43.03 13.46 -7.35
CA LEU A 582 43.40 12.37 -6.43
C LEU A 582 42.77 12.65 -5.07
N LEU A 583 42.04 11.68 -4.54
CA LEU A 583 41.43 11.73 -3.21
C LEU A 583 42.19 10.87 -2.20
N GLU A 584 42.36 11.42 -1.01
CA GLU A 584 42.74 10.71 0.21
C GLU A 584 41.78 11.13 1.32
N ASP A 585 41.25 10.17 2.08
CA ASP A 585 40.29 10.40 3.18
C ASP A 585 39.12 11.34 2.81
N GLY A 586 38.60 11.19 1.60
CA GLY A 586 37.47 11.98 1.11
C GLY A 586 37.77 13.41 0.67
N ALA A 587 39.05 13.83 0.71
CA ALA A 587 39.49 15.17 0.28
C ALA A 587 40.45 15.09 -0.91
N VAL A 588 40.43 16.10 -1.79
CA VAL A 588 41.36 16.24 -2.92
C VAL A 588 42.70 16.66 -2.42
N VAL A 589 43.71 15.81 -2.55
CA VAL A 589 45.11 16.08 -2.16
C VAL A 589 45.95 16.57 -3.31
N ALA A 590 45.60 16.21 -4.55
CA ALA A 590 46.28 16.70 -5.75
C ALA A 590 45.28 16.74 -6.91
N SER A 591 45.44 17.72 -7.79
CA SER A 591 44.67 17.82 -9.02
C SER A 591 45.48 18.49 -10.14
N GLY A 592 45.21 18.12 -11.38
CA GLY A 592 45.91 18.68 -12.52
C GLY A 592 45.41 18.15 -13.86
N SER A 593 45.98 18.64 -14.98
CA SER A 593 45.76 18.05 -16.31
C SER A 593 46.50 16.73 -16.39
N HIS A 594 45.90 15.76 -17.07
CA HIS A 594 46.56 14.48 -17.36
C HIS A 594 47.50 14.62 -18.52
#